data_764b8e603bcadb08bd7ca66dc4ef1ed7
#
_entry.id   764b8e603bcadb08bd7ca66dc4ef1ed7
#
_cell.length_a   1.000
_cell.length_b   1.000
_cell.length_c   1.000
_cell.angle_alpha   90.00
_cell.angle_beta   90.00
_cell.angle_gamma   90.00
#
_symmetry.space_group_name_H-M   'P 1'
#
loop_
_entity.id
_entity.type
_entity.pdbx_description
1 polymer ?
#
loop_
_entity_poly.entity_id
_entity_poly.type
_entity_poly.pdbx_seq_one_letter_code
_entity_poly.pdbx_strand_id
1 'polypeptide(L)'
;MSDIFEPERIVVTGGCGFIGSNFVHHVVREHPGVHVTVLDKLTYAGNPENIAGLPSDRVELVVGDICDADLVDRLVSETDAVVHYAAESHNDNSIADPSPFLRTNVEGTYTLIEACRKHGVRYHHVSTDEVYGDLALDDPARFTEETPYRPSSPYSSTKASSDLLVRAWARTFGLAATISNCSNNYGPYQHVEKFIPRQVTNLIDGVRPKLYGDGRNVRDWIHTEDHSSAVWCILTRGRIGETYLIGADGELDNITVLREILKAFGRPEDDFDWVRDRPGHDRRYAIDATKLRRELGWEPRHTDFAAGLAETIRWYRDNEAWWRPAKEATEARYAAQGQ
;
A
#
# COMPACT_ATOMS: atom_id res chain seq x y z
N MET A 1 -22.65 -14.77 -15.91
CA MET A 1 -22.04 -14.38 -14.63
C MET A 1 -20.76 -15.19 -14.57
N SER A 2 -19.59 -14.58 -14.50
CA SER A 2 -18.36 -15.33 -14.20
C SER A 2 -18.51 -15.93 -12.80
N ASP A 3 -18.18 -17.20 -12.63
CA ASP A 3 -18.18 -17.82 -11.31
C ASP A 3 -17.31 -16.99 -10.37
N ILE A 4 -17.80 -16.67 -9.18
CA ILE A 4 -17.05 -15.97 -8.14
C ILE A 4 -15.97 -16.95 -7.67
N PHE A 5 -14.72 -16.49 -7.65
CA PHE A 5 -13.61 -17.29 -7.12
C PHE A 5 -13.63 -17.25 -5.58
N GLU A 6 -13.72 -18.40 -4.95
CA GLU A 6 -13.81 -18.54 -3.49
C GLU A 6 -12.59 -19.30 -2.96
N PRO A 7 -11.49 -18.60 -2.63
CA PRO A 7 -10.30 -19.24 -2.07
C PRO A 7 -10.52 -19.66 -0.61
N GLU A 8 -10.04 -20.84 -0.25
CA GLU A 8 -9.98 -21.32 1.14
C GLU A 8 -8.62 -21.03 1.79
N ARG A 9 -7.57 -20.97 0.99
CA ARG A 9 -6.18 -20.76 1.43
C ARG A 9 -5.51 -19.69 0.58
N ILE A 10 -4.97 -18.67 1.21
CA ILE A 10 -4.24 -17.61 0.49
C ILE A 10 -2.88 -17.36 1.11
N VAL A 11 -1.89 -17.06 0.26
CA VAL A 11 -0.62 -16.48 0.68
C VAL A 11 -0.68 -14.98 0.51
N VAL A 12 -0.37 -14.23 1.59
CA VAL A 12 -0.24 -12.77 1.58
C VAL A 12 1.22 -12.43 1.81
N THR A 13 1.91 -11.96 0.77
CA THR A 13 3.29 -11.51 0.93
C THR A 13 3.34 -10.07 1.43
N GLY A 14 4.28 -9.74 2.32
CA GLY A 14 4.33 -8.41 2.92
C GLY A 14 3.19 -8.15 3.92
N GLY A 15 2.59 -9.22 4.48
CA GLY A 15 1.45 -9.12 5.36
C GLY A 15 1.76 -8.61 6.78
N CYS A 16 3.03 -8.42 7.13
CA CYS A 16 3.45 -7.70 8.34
C CYS A 16 3.68 -6.20 8.09
N GLY A 17 3.59 -5.73 6.84
CA GLY A 17 3.64 -4.31 6.47
C GLY A 17 2.29 -3.61 6.70
N PHE A 18 2.25 -2.29 6.48
CA PHE A 18 1.07 -1.46 6.70
C PHE A 18 -0.18 -1.94 5.94
N ILE A 19 -0.13 -1.96 4.61
CA ILE A 19 -1.31 -2.26 3.79
C ILE A 19 -1.62 -3.76 3.84
N GLY A 20 -0.59 -4.61 3.81
CA GLY A 20 -0.74 -6.07 3.86
C GLY A 20 -1.39 -6.55 5.16
N SER A 21 -1.00 -6.01 6.32
CA SER A 21 -1.62 -6.38 7.60
C SER A 21 -3.09 -5.97 7.69
N ASN A 22 -3.44 -4.78 7.19
CA ASN A 22 -4.85 -4.37 7.11
C ASN A 22 -5.67 -5.31 6.22
N PHE A 23 -5.09 -5.78 5.11
CA PHE A 23 -5.75 -6.80 4.28
C PHE A 23 -5.91 -8.13 5.02
N VAL A 24 -4.90 -8.60 5.77
CA VAL A 24 -5.02 -9.82 6.60
C VAL A 24 -6.13 -9.65 7.64
N HIS A 25 -6.20 -8.51 8.35
CA HIS A 25 -7.28 -8.20 9.29
C HIS A 25 -8.66 -8.21 8.61
N HIS A 26 -8.77 -7.61 7.42
CA HIS A 26 -10.00 -7.60 6.63
C HIS A 26 -10.44 -9.02 6.29
N VAL A 27 -9.56 -9.87 5.77
CA VAL A 27 -9.87 -11.26 5.41
C VAL A 27 -10.31 -12.07 6.64
N VAL A 28 -9.60 -11.94 7.76
CA VAL A 28 -9.96 -12.65 9.00
C VAL A 28 -11.35 -12.24 9.50
N ARG A 29 -11.69 -10.96 9.41
CA ARG A 29 -12.97 -10.43 9.88
C ARG A 29 -14.15 -10.76 8.95
N GLU A 30 -13.97 -10.52 7.65
CA GLU A 30 -15.08 -10.59 6.69
C GLU A 30 -15.24 -11.97 6.02
N HIS A 31 -14.17 -12.80 6.04
CA HIS A 31 -14.11 -14.08 5.33
C HIS A 31 -13.68 -15.22 6.27
N PRO A 32 -14.56 -15.65 7.22
CA PRO A 32 -14.19 -16.57 8.30
C PRO A 32 -13.74 -17.97 7.84
N GLY A 33 -14.03 -18.37 6.61
CA GLY A 33 -13.58 -19.66 6.03
C GLY A 33 -12.17 -19.64 5.43
N VAL A 34 -11.52 -18.47 5.35
CA VAL A 34 -10.22 -18.34 4.65
C VAL A 34 -9.06 -18.47 5.64
N HIS A 35 -8.07 -19.30 5.29
CA HIS A 35 -6.79 -19.41 5.99
C HIS A 35 -5.74 -18.56 5.27
N VAL A 36 -4.96 -17.82 6.04
CA VAL A 36 -3.95 -16.88 5.51
C VAL A 36 -2.55 -17.30 5.95
N THR A 37 -1.68 -17.60 5.01
CA THR A 37 -0.24 -17.70 5.26
C THR A 37 0.41 -16.36 4.90
N VAL A 38 0.97 -15.68 5.88
CA VAL A 38 1.71 -14.43 5.70
C VAL A 38 3.17 -14.78 5.43
N LEU A 39 3.69 -14.42 4.26
CA LEU A 39 5.12 -14.48 3.94
C LEU A 39 5.72 -13.08 4.06
N ASP A 40 6.60 -12.86 5.02
CA ASP A 40 7.24 -11.57 5.23
C ASP A 40 8.73 -11.75 5.62
N LYS A 41 9.58 -10.89 5.09
CA LYS A 41 11.02 -10.90 5.38
C LYS A 41 11.35 -10.16 6.68
N LEU A 42 10.38 -9.43 7.25
CA LEU A 42 10.51 -8.60 8.45
C LEU A 42 11.66 -7.59 8.33
N THR A 43 11.68 -6.84 7.21
CA THR A 43 12.57 -5.69 7.05
C THR A 43 12.08 -4.51 7.90
N TYR A 44 12.64 -3.32 7.73
CA TYR A 44 12.36 -2.15 8.58
C TYR A 44 10.86 -1.77 8.70
N ALA A 45 10.04 -2.09 7.70
CA ALA A 45 8.60 -1.79 7.67
C ALA A 45 7.71 -3.00 8.00
N GLY A 46 8.28 -4.19 8.10
CA GLY A 46 7.57 -5.43 8.47
C GLY A 46 7.57 -5.62 9.99
N ASN A 47 6.41 -5.42 10.64
CA ASN A 47 6.27 -5.59 12.08
C ASN A 47 5.32 -6.76 12.39
N PRO A 48 5.79 -7.88 12.97
CA PRO A 48 4.94 -9.02 13.30
C PRO A 48 3.83 -8.69 14.30
N GLU A 49 3.99 -7.63 15.11
CA GLU A 49 2.93 -7.15 16.01
C GLU A 49 1.67 -6.71 15.26
N ASN A 50 1.79 -6.36 13.96
CA ASN A 50 0.65 -5.97 13.14
C ASN A 50 -0.38 -7.10 12.97
N ILE A 51 0.02 -8.36 13.15
CA ILE A 51 -0.84 -9.54 13.00
C ILE A 51 -0.87 -10.43 14.25
N ALA A 52 -0.12 -10.09 15.31
CA ALA A 52 0.03 -10.93 16.52
C ALA A 52 -1.30 -11.21 17.25
N GLY A 53 -2.29 -10.33 17.16
CA GLY A 53 -3.61 -10.50 17.78
C GLY A 53 -4.61 -11.33 16.97
N LEU A 54 -4.23 -11.85 15.80
CA LEU A 54 -5.11 -12.62 14.94
C LEU A 54 -5.16 -14.11 15.35
N PRO A 55 -6.26 -14.83 15.05
CA PRO A 55 -6.40 -16.25 15.40
C PRO A 55 -5.32 -17.12 14.76
N SER A 56 -4.53 -17.81 15.58
CA SER A 56 -3.39 -18.65 15.13
C SER A 56 -3.81 -19.92 14.38
N ASP A 57 -5.06 -20.31 14.47
CA ASP A 57 -5.66 -21.39 13.68
C ASP A 57 -6.03 -20.95 12.26
N ARG A 58 -5.97 -19.65 11.98
CA ARG A 58 -6.34 -19.06 10.67
C ARG A 58 -5.22 -18.24 10.03
N VAL A 59 -4.28 -17.73 10.80
CA VAL A 59 -3.17 -16.90 10.31
C VAL A 59 -1.85 -17.49 10.76
N GLU A 60 -1.02 -17.86 9.80
CA GLU A 60 0.34 -18.34 10.00
C GLU A 60 1.36 -17.33 9.47
N LEU A 61 2.40 -17.03 10.23
CA LEU A 61 3.53 -16.23 9.79
C LEU A 61 4.70 -17.11 9.38
N VAL A 62 5.11 -17.01 8.13
CA VAL A 62 6.35 -17.57 7.59
C VAL A 62 7.34 -16.44 7.36
N VAL A 63 8.44 -16.44 8.11
CA VAL A 63 9.52 -15.47 7.92
C VAL A 63 10.42 -15.92 6.77
N GLY A 64 10.46 -15.13 5.67
CA GLY A 64 11.24 -15.50 4.48
C GLY A 64 11.22 -14.44 3.38
N ASP A 65 12.13 -14.61 2.43
CA ASP A 65 12.30 -13.72 1.27
C ASP A 65 11.49 -14.24 0.08
N ILE A 66 10.73 -13.37 -0.58
CA ILE A 66 10.00 -13.71 -1.82
C ILE A 66 10.94 -14.05 -3.00
N CYS A 67 12.23 -13.73 -2.89
CA CYS A 67 13.25 -14.16 -3.85
C CYS A 67 13.78 -15.59 -3.60
N ASP A 68 13.37 -16.26 -2.50
CA ASP A 68 13.68 -17.65 -2.22
C ASP A 68 12.71 -18.55 -3.00
N ALA A 69 13.18 -19.06 -4.14
CA ALA A 69 12.35 -19.82 -5.06
C ALA A 69 11.83 -21.13 -4.45
N ASP A 70 12.62 -21.82 -3.62
CA ASP A 70 12.23 -23.08 -3.01
C ASP A 70 11.16 -22.87 -1.93
N LEU A 71 11.30 -21.80 -1.12
CA LEU A 71 10.31 -21.40 -0.14
C LEU A 71 8.99 -21.00 -0.81
N VAL A 72 9.07 -20.15 -1.83
CA VAL A 72 7.90 -19.65 -2.57
C VAL A 72 7.19 -20.81 -3.27
N ASP A 73 7.92 -21.69 -3.95
CA ASP A 73 7.33 -22.85 -4.65
C ASP A 73 6.54 -23.75 -3.69
N ARG A 74 7.10 -24.01 -2.49
CA ARG A 74 6.42 -24.81 -1.46
C ARG A 74 5.13 -24.14 -1.00
N LEU A 75 5.18 -22.85 -0.64
CA LEU A 75 4.00 -22.14 -0.13
C LEU A 75 2.90 -22.01 -1.18
N VAL A 76 3.29 -21.72 -2.42
CA VAL A 76 2.33 -21.56 -3.52
C VAL A 76 1.69 -22.90 -3.89
N SER A 77 2.40 -24.02 -3.77
CA SER A 77 1.84 -25.34 -4.09
C SER A 77 0.67 -25.77 -3.20
N GLU A 78 0.48 -25.13 -2.05
CA GLU A 78 -0.53 -25.48 -1.04
C GLU A 78 -1.63 -24.42 -0.90
N THR A 79 -1.73 -23.48 -1.86
CA THR A 79 -2.65 -22.32 -1.77
C THR A 79 -3.50 -22.18 -3.02
N ASP A 80 -4.65 -21.51 -2.88
CA ASP A 80 -5.57 -21.20 -3.99
C ASP A 80 -5.21 -19.86 -4.65
N ALA A 81 -4.68 -18.91 -3.86
CA ALA A 81 -4.32 -17.60 -4.36
C ALA A 81 -3.12 -16.98 -3.63
N VAL A 82 -2.41 -16.12 -4.36
CA VAL A 82 -1.37 -15.23 -3.80
C VAL A 82 -1.82 -13.78 -3.95
N VAL A 83 -1.75 -13.01 -2.85
CA VAL A 83 -1.93 -11.56 -2.85
C VAL A 83 -0.60 -10.91 -2.50
N HIS A 84 -0.03 -10.19 -3.45
CA HIS A 84 1.35 -9.73 -3.36
C HIS A 84 1.45 -8.26 -2.94
N TYR A 85 1.76 -8.04 -1.66
CA TYR A 85 2.05 -6.71 -1.07
C TYR A 85 3.54 -6.47 -0.80
N ALA A 86 4.37 -7.51 -0.73
CA ALA A 86 5.78 -7.35 -0.41
C ALA A 86 6.48 -6.47 -1.45
N ALA A 87 7.06 -5.37 -0.99
CA ALA A 87 7.80 -4.44 -1.83
C ALA A 87 8.73 -3.57 -0.97
N GLU A 88 9.85 -3.16 -1.55
CA GLU A 88 10.54 -1.95 -1.09
C GLU A 88 9.75 -0.74 -1.62
N SER A 89 9.36 0.21 -0.73
CA SER A 89 8.34 1.22 -1.06
C SER A 89 8.66 2.66 -0.66
N HIS A 90 9.84 2.92 -0.03
CA HIS A 90 10.19 4.27 0.40
C HIS A 90 11.01 4.99 -0.66
N ASN A 91 10.46 6.05 -1.27
CA ASN A 91 11.10 6.78 -2.38
C ASN A 91 12.51 7.27 -2.04
N ASP A 92 12.73 7.90 -0.87
CA ASP A 92 14.03 8.42 -0.50
C ASP A 92 15.08 7.30 -0.37
N ASN A 93 14.69 6.12 0.15
CA ASN A 93 15.57 4.95 0.18
C ASN A 93 15.90 4.47 -1.24
N SER A 94 14.95 4.53 -2.19
CA SER A 94 15.20 4.14 -3.58
C SER A 94 16.18 5.03 -4.31
N ILE A 95 16.23 6.33 -3.93
CA ILE A 95 17.19 7.30 -4.47
C ILE A 95 18.58 7.05 -3.85
N ALA A 96 18.64 6.69 -2.57
CA ALA A 96 19.89 6.42 -1.87
C ALA A 96 20.55 5.11 -2.32
N ASP A 97 19.75 4.02 -2.44
CA ASP A 97 20.20 2.72 -2.94
C ASP A 97 19.04 2.01 -3.68
N PRO A 98 19.05 1.97 -5.02
CA PRO A 98 18.01 1.31 -5.80
C PRO A 98 18.12 -0.23 -5.83
N SER A 99 19.25 -0.82 -5.40
CA SER A 99 19.51 -2.26 -5.57
C SER A 99 18.48 -3.15 -4.85
N PRO A 100 18.09 -2.88 -3.57
CA PRO A 100 17.03 -3.65 -2.90
C PRO A 100 15.69 -3.61 -3.61
N PHE A 101 15.37 -2.47 -4.28
CA PHE A 101 14.12 -2.30 -5.03
C PHE A 101 14.07 -3.19 -6.27
N LEU A 102 15.17 -3.29 -7.02
CA LEU A 102 15.27 -4.21 -8.16
C LEU A 102 15.10 -5.65 -7.71
N ARG A 103 15.80 -6.04 -6.65
CA ARG A 103 15.73 -7.40 -6.13
C ARG A 103 14.32 -7.74 -5.62
N THR A 104 13.78 -6.94 -4.71
CA THR A 104 12.48 -7.25 -4.10
C THR A 104 11.34 -7.07 -5.10
N ASN A 105 11.24 -5.90 -5.77
CA ASN A 105 10.07 -5.57 -6.57
C ASN A 105 10.07 -6.29 -7.92
N VAL A 106 11.22 -6.56 -8.53
CA VAL A 106 11.29 -7.18 -9.86
C VAL A 106 11.59 -8.67 -9.76
N GLU A 107 12.71 -9.09 -9.14
CA GLU A 107 13.11 -10.48 -9.01
C GLU A 107 12.13 -11.26 -8.12
N GLY A 108 11.71 -10.68 -6.97
CA GLY A 108 10.72 -11.29 -6.08
C GLY A 108 9.36 -11.47 -6.75
N THR A 109 8.88 -10.48 -7.54
CA THR A 109 7.67 -10.63 -8.35
C THR A 109 7.82 -11.76 -9.36
N TYR A 110 8.96 -11.82 -10.07
CA TYR A 110 9.25 -12.90 -11.02
C TYR A 110 9.16 -14.28 -10.35
N THR A 111 9.76 -14.44 -9.18
CA THR A 111 9.72 -15.71 -8.43
C THR A 111 8.30 -16.15 -8.11
N LEU A 112 7.47 -15.21 -7.64
CA LEU A 112 6.07 -15.48 -7.30
C LEU A 112 5.22 -15.86 -8.53
N ILE A 113 5.32 -15.10 -9.62
CA ILE A 113 4.51 -15.38 -10.83
C ILE A 113 4.91 -16.68 -11.51
N GLU A 114 6.19 -17.10 -11.44
CA GLU A 114 6.64 -18.41 -11.93
C GLU A 114 6.08 -19.56 -11.09
N ALA A 115 6.08 -19.44 -9.76
CA ALA A 115 5.46 -20.42 -8.89
C ALA A 115 3.95 -20.52 -9.13
N CYS A 116 3.25 -19.37 -9.19
CA CYS A 116 1.81 -19.33 -9.47
C CYS A 116 1.48 -19.97 -10.84
N ARG A 117 2.27 -19.68 -11.88
CA ARG A 117 2.13 -20.29 -13.20
C ARG A 117 2.32 -21.81 -13.15
N LYS A 118 3.35 -22.28 -12.45
CA LYS A 118 3.69 -23.71 -12.32
C LYS A 118 2.55 -24.49 -11.66
N HIS A 119 1.94 -23.94 -10.61
CA HIS A 119 0.92 -24.61 -9.82
C HIS A 119 -0.52 -24.25 -10.22
N GLY A 120 -0.73 -23.35 -11.19
CA GLY A 120 -2.06 -22.89 -11.63
C GLY A 120 -2.78 -22.04 -10.59
N VAL A 121 -2.05 -21.37 -9.70
CA VAL A 121 -2.58 -20.57 -8.59
C VAL A 121 -2.93 -19.16 -9.06
N ARG A 122 -4.07 -18.61 -8.58
CA ARG A 122 -4.49 -17.25 -8.88
C ARG A 122 -3.57 -16.23 -8.21
N TYR A 123 -3.21 -15.18 -8.94
CA TYR A 123 -2.28 -14.17 -8.47
C TYR A 123 -2.88 -12.77 -8.54
N HIS A 124 -2.81 -12.02 -7.44
CA HIS A 124 -3.16 -10.60 -7.42
C HIS A 124 -1.94 -9.76 -7.08
N HIS A 125 -1.59 -8.84 -7.98
CA HIS A 125 -0.48 -7.91 -7.83
C HIS A 125 -0.97 -6.55 -7.34
N VAL A 126 -0.49 -6.14 -6.16
CA VAL A 126 -0.77 -4.81 -5.63
C VAL A 126 0.34 -3.85 -6.06
N SER A 127 -0.01 -2.83 -6.84
CA SER A 127 0.88 -1.80 -7.35
C SER A 127 0.45 -0.41 -6.87
N THR A 128 0.92 0.63 -7.51
CA THR A 128 0.78 2.03 -7.10
C THR A 128 0.41 2.92 -8.30
N ASP A 129 -0.25 4.04 -8.06
CA ASP A 129 -0.49 5.10 -9.03
C ASP A 129 0.80 5.82 -9.49
N GLU A 130 1.87 5.74 -8.69
CA GLU A 130 3.17 6.33 -9.03
C GLU A 130 3.78 5.78 -10.34
N VAL A 131 3.31 4.62 -10.83
CA VAL A 131 3.74 4.07 -12.12
C VAL A 131 3.31 4.93 -13.32
N TYR A 132 2.26 5.74 -13.15
CA TYR A 132 1.73 6.63 -14.20
C TYR A 132 2.48 7.96 -14.29
N GLY A 133 3.26 8.30 -13.28
CA GLY A 133 4.02 9.56 -13.19
C GLY A 133 3.26 10.66 -12.48
N ASP A 134 3.41 11.89 -12.92
CA ASP A 134 2.95 13.11 -12.26
C ASP A 134 1.94 13.88 -13.12
N LEU A 135 0.95 14.49 -12.47
CA LEU A 135 0.00 15.41 -13.07
C LEU A 135 0.29 16.85 -12.63
N ALA A 136 0.07 17.82 -13.52
CA ALA A 136 0.10 19.23 -13.13
C ALA A 136 -1.07 19.55 -12.16
N LEU A 137 -0.88 20.54 -11.28
CA LEU A 137 -1.92 20.90 -10.30
C LEU A 137 -3.21 21.43 -10.93
N ASP A 138 -3.12 22.02 -12.11
CA ASP A 138 -4.23 22.61 -12.89
C ASP A 138 -4.74 21.66 -13.98
N ASP A 139 -4.16 20.46 -14.15
CA ASP A 139 -4.62 19.46 -15.08
C ASP A 139 -5.87 18.77 -14.52
N PRO A 140 -7.04 18.79 -15.21
CA PRO A 140 -8.22 18.06 -14.73
C PRO A 140 -8.16 16.54 -14.95
N ALA A 141 -7.13 16.03 -15.61
CA ALA A 141 -6.99 14.61 -15.92
C ALA A 141 -6.82 13.76 -14.65
N ARG A 142 -7.25 12.51 -14.75
CA ARG A 142 -7.01 11.45 -13.77
C ARG A 142 -6.38 10.26 -14.47
N PHE A 143 -5.60 9.48 -13.73
CA PHE A 143 -5.07 8.21 -14.23
C PHE A 143 -6.20 7.20 -14.44
N THR A 144 -6.15 6.52 -15.57
CA THR A 144 -7.01 5.40 -15.93
C THR A 144 -6.14 4.18 -16.26
N GLU A 145 -6.75 3.02 -16.44
CA GLU A 145 -6.03 1.81 -16.83
C GLU A 145 -5.34 1.92 -18.20
N GLU A 146 -5.76 2.89 -19.03
CA GLU A 146 -5.18 3.19 -20.34
C GLU A 146 -4.04 4.21 -20.28
N THR A 147 -3.81 4.84 -19.11
CA THR A 147 -2.75 5.84 -18.97
C THR A 147 -1.38 5.18 -19.15
N PRO A 148 -0.50 5.70 -20.02
CA PRO A 148 0.85 5.16 -20.18
C PRO A 148 1.69 5.29 -18.92
N TYR A 149 2.50 4.26 -18.61
CA TYR A 149 3.46 4.32 -17.52
C TYR A 149 4.56 5.34 -17.79
N ARG A 150 4.81 6.23 -16.83
CA ARG A 150 5.84 7.29 -16.86
C ARG A 150 6.47 7.49 -15.49
N PRO A 151 7.01 6.43 -14.87
CA PRO A 151 7.52 6.48 -13.50
C PRO A 151 8.65 7.51 -13.35
N SER A 152 8.67 8.25 -12.24
CA SER A 152 9.60 9.35 -11.96
C SER A 152 10.75 8.96 -11.00
N SER A 153 10.66 7.82 -10.33
CA SER A 153 11.65 7.39 -9.32
C SER A 153 12.11 5.94 -9.54
N PRO A 154 13.25 5.52 -8.93
CA PRO A 154 13.65 4.11 -8.95
C PRO A 154 12.58 3.19 -8.37
N TYR A 155 11.90 3.59 -7.29
CA TYR A 155 10.77 2.84 -6.73
C TYR A 155 9.65 2.64 -7.77
N SER A 156 9.10 3.72 -8.31
CA SER A 156 7.98 3.64 -9.26
C SER A 156 8.38 2.92 -10.55
N SER A 157 9.65 3.03 -10.98
CA SER A 157 10.19 2.29 -12.13
C SER A 157 10.23 0.78 -11.88
N THR A 158 10.61 0.34 -10.66
CA THR A 158 10.61 -1.09 -10.33
C THR A 158 9.18 -1.63 -10.20
N LYS A 159 8.22 -0.84 -9.68
CA LYS A 159 6.81 -1.20 -9.65
C LYS A 159 6.21 -1.30 -11.06
N ALA A 160 6.49 -0.34 -11.94
CA ALA A 160 6.10 -0.42 -13.36
C ALA A 160 6.69 -1.65 -14.05
N SER A 161 7.94 -2.01 -13.73
CA SER A 161 8.59 -3.22 -14.27
C SER A 161 7.89 -4.49 -13.81
N SER A 162 7.50 -4.59 -12.54
CA SER A 162 6.75 -5.74 -12.03
C SER A 162 5.35 -5.84 -12.62
N ASP A 163 4.64 -4.73 -12.80
CA ASP A 163 3.34 -4.70 -13.49
C ASP A 163 3.45 -5.25 -14.93
N LEU A 164 4.50 -4.83 -15.65
CA LEU A 164 4.77 -5.30 -17.01
C LEU A 164 5.12 -6.79 -17.06
N LEU A 165 5.86 -7.32 -16.07
CA LEU A 165 6.11 -8.75 -15.95
C LEU A 165 4.81 -9.53 -15.76
N VAL A 166 3.95 -9.11 -14.82
CA VAL A 166 2.66 -9.76 -14.56
C VAL A 166 1.78 -9.77 -15.80
N ARG A 167 1.68 -8.63 -16.51
CA ARG A 167 0.92 -8.53 -17.79
C ARG A 167 1.49 -9.47 -18.86
N ALA A 168 2.82 -9.55 -18.97
CA ALA A 168 3.48 -10.43 -19.94
C ALA A 168 3.21 -11.89 -19.62
N TRP A 169 3.27 -12.31 -18.36
CA TRP A 169 2.98 -13.69 -17.91
C TRP A 169 1.51 -14.06 -18.11
N ALA A 170 0.59 -13.16 -17.80
CA ALA A 170 -0.83 -13.39 -18.08
C ALA A 170 -1.07 -13.60 -19.58
N ARG A 171 -0.50 -12.75 -20.43
CA ARG A 171 -0.71 -12.82 -21.89
C ARG A 171 0.02 -14.00 -22.55
N THR A 172 1.26 -14.27 -22.14
CA THR A 172 2.12 -15.26 -22.83
C THR A 172 1.90 -16.68 -22.32
N PHE A 173 1.72 -16.83 -21.01
CA PHE A 173 1.67 -18.12 -20.34
C PHE A 173 0.30 -18.45 -19.74
N GLY A 174 -0.67 -17.55 -19.83
CA GLY A 174 -2.00 -17.76 -19.26
C GLY A 174 -2.05 -17.69 -17.74
N LEU A 175 -1.10 -17.00 -17.09
CA LEU A 175 -1.14 -16.80 -15.64
C LEU A 175 -2.48 -16.17 -15.24
N ALA A 176 -3.19 -16.78 -14.30
CA ALA A 176 -4.47 -16.27 -13.79
C ALA A 176 -4.21 -15.07 -12.85
N ALA A 177 -3.80 -13.94 -13.43
CA ALA A 177 -3.42 -12.75 -12.68
C ALA A 177 -4.38 -11.57 -12.85
N THR A 178 -4.48 -10.75 -11.80
CA THR A 178 -5.07 -9.41 -11.80
C THR A 178 -4.09 -8.42 -11.19
N ILE A 179 -4.18 -7.14 -11.56
CA ILE A 179 -3.33 -6.06 -11.02
C ILE A 179 -4.23 -4.98 -10.44
N SER A 180 -3.84 -4.38 -9.32
CA SER A 180 -4.40 -3.12 -8.84
C SER A 180 -3.32 -2.05 -8.70
N ASN A 181 -3.63 -0.82 -9.17
CA ASN A 181 -2.84 0.37 -8.89
C ASN A 181 -3.65 1.25 -7.95
N CYS A 182 -3.15 1.47 -6.74
CA CYS A 182 -3.89 2.19 -5.71
C CYS A 182 -3.33 3.59 -5.45
N SER A 183 -4.21 4.46 -4.95
CA SER A 183 -3.88 5.77 -4.44
C SER A 183 -3.23 5.71 -3.04
N ASN A 184 -2.97 6.89 -2.43
CA ASN A 184 -2.29 6.98 -1.15
C ASN A 184 -3.15 6.45 0.00
N ASN A 185 -2.71 5.35 0.61
CA ASN A 185 -3.39 4.75 1.74
C ASN A 185 -3.10 5.48 3.05
N TYR A 186 -4.11 5.57 3.94
CA TYR A 186 -3.97 6.00 5.32
C TYR A 186 -4.79 5.09 6.25
N GLY A 187 -4.42 5.01 7.53
CA GLY A 187 -5.11 4.15 8.51
C GLY A 187 -4.18 3.55 9.56
N PRO A 188 -4.67 2.56 10.32
CA PRO A 188 -3.91 1.82 11.33
C PRO A 188 -2.65 1.17 10.76
N TYR A 189 -1.62 0.99 11.61
CA TYR A 189 -0.36 0.31 11.29
C TYR A 189 0.54 1.00 10.24
N GLN A 190 0.23 2.23 9.80
CA GLN A 190 1.10 2.96 8.87
C GLN A 190 2.38 3.41 9.59
N HIS A 191 3.55 3.12 9.00
CA HIS A 191 4.85 3.43 9.59
C HIS A 191 5.02 4.94 9.82
N VAL A 192 5.60 5.31 10.96
CA VAL A 192 5.70 6.69 11.46
C VAL A 192 6.55 7.62 10.61
N GLU A 193 7.29 7.12 9.62
CA GLU A 193 8.00 7.95 8.63
C GLU A 193 7.06 8.60 7.60
N LYS A 194 5.86 8.03 7.41
CA LYS A 194 4.89 8.52 6.43
C LYS A 194 4.19 9.80 6.91
N PHE A 195 3.66 10.58 5.97
CA PHE A 195 3.19 11.93 6.22
C PHE A 195 2.17 12.00 7.38
N ILE A 196 1.01 11.34 7.27
CA ILE A 196 -0.04 11.40 8.29
C ILE A 196 0.45 10.89 9.67
N PRO A 197 1.02 9.67 9.79
CA PRO A 197 1.45 9.19 11.11
C PRO A 197 2.57 10.04 11.74
N ARG A 198 3.48 10.58 10.94
CA ARG A 198 4.53 11.46 11.46
C ARG A 198 3.95 12.70 12.12
N GLN A 199 3.00 13.38 11.45
CA GLN A 199 2.39 14.58 12.00
C GLN A 199 1.51 14.27 13.22
N VAL A 200 0.76 13.17 13.18
CA VAL A 200 -0.05 12.71 14.32
C VAL A 200 0.82 12.40 15.54
N THR A 201 1.88 11.62 15.37
CA THR A 201 2.78 11.26 16.48
C THR A 201 3.60 12.45 16.98
N ASN A 202 3.97 13.41 16.10
CA ASN A 202 4.57 14.68 16.51
C ASN A 202 3.64 15.44 17.47
N LEU A 203 2.35 15.58 17.10
CA LEU A 203 1.38 16.29 17.95
C LEU A 203 1.07 15.57 19.26
N ILE A 204 1.10 14.24 19.29
CA ILE A 204 0.99 13.48 20.55
C ILE A 204 2.19 13.80 21.47
N ASP A 205 3.40 13.93 20.90
CA ASP A 205 4.62 14.29 21.64
C ASP A 205 4.76 15.79 21.94
N GLY A 206 3.77 16.62 21.52
CA GLY A 206 3.85 18.09 21.68
C GLY A 206 4.86 18.77 20.74
N VAL A 207 5.36 18.05 19.73
CA VAL A 207 6.26 18.56 18.69
C VAL A 207 5.45 19.21 17.57
N ARG A 208 5.92 20.37 17.07
CA ARG A 208 5.28 21.01 15.92
C ARG A 208 5.42 20.19 14.66
N PRO A 209 4.33 19.98 13.89
CA PRO A 209 4.37 19.32 12.60
C PRO A 209 5.27 20.05 11.61
N LYS A 210 5.76 19.33 10.59
CA LYS A 210 6.62 19.88 9.53
C LYS A 210 5.95 19.67 8.16
N LEU A 211 5.92 20.73 7.33
CA LEU A 211 5.33 20.70 6.00
C LEU A 211 6.39 21.02 4.92
N TYR A 212 6.53 20.13 3.95
CA TYR A 212 7.49 20.26 2.86
C TYR A 212 7.02 21.27 1.80
N GLY A 213 7.97 22.08 1.28
CA GLY A 213 7.77 22.98 0.16
C GLY A 213 6.67 24.00 0.40
N ASP A 214 5.71 24.10 -0.51
CA ASP A 214 4.53 24.97 -0.43
C ASP A 214 3.28 24.24 0.10
N GLY A 215 3.39 22.94 0.41
CA GLY A 215 2.28 22.11 0.90
C GLY A 215 1.20 21.79 -0.12
N ARG A 216 1.36 22.19 -1.38
CA ARG A 216 0.34 22.08 -2.44
C ARG A 216 0.36 20.76 -3.20
N ASN A 217 1.24 19.82 -2.82
CA ASN A 217 1.25 18.49 -3.43
C ASN A 217 -0.07 17.78 -3.11
N VAL A 218 -0.81 17.41 -4.14
CA VAL A 218 -2.11 16.74 -4.05
C VAL A 218 -1.92 15.23 -4.08
N ARG A 219 -2.64 14.53 -3.22
CA ARG A 219 -2.74 13.06 -3.22
C ARG A 219 -4.21 12.67 -3.19
N ASP A 220 -4.51 11.55 -3.81
CA ASP A 220 -5.80 10.89 -3.65
C ASP A 220 -5.71 9.95 -2.44
N TRP A 221 -6.46 10.21 -1.39
CA TRP A 221 -6.37 9.49 -0.12
C TRP A 221 -7.47 8.43 -0.02
N ILE A 222 -7.05 7.20 0.30
CA ILE A 222 -7.97 6.09 0.53
C ILE A 222 -7.70 5.44 1.90
N HIS A 223 -8.76 5.13 2.63
CA HIS A 223 -8.62 4.37 3.88
C HIS A 223 -8.22 2.92 3.58
N THR A 224 -7.31 2.34 4.38
CA THR A 224 -6.80 0.97 4.17
C THR A 224 -7.88 -0.10 4.18
N GLU A 225 -8.99 0.12 4.89
CA GLU A 225 -10.14 -0.80 4.90
C GLU A 225 -10.81 -0.85 3.53
N ASP A 226 -10.98 0.30 2.88
CA ASP A 226 -11.54 0.38 1.54
C ASP A 226 -10.59 -0.23 0.51
N HIS A 227 -9.29 0.04 0.63
CA HIS A 227 -8.29 -0.62 -0.20
C HIS A 227 -8.35 -2.15 -0.04
N SER A 228 -8.43 -2.67 1.18
CA SER A 228 -8.49 -4.10 1.47
C SER A 228 -9.74 -4.74 0.86
N SER A 229 -10.90 -4.10 0.99
CA SER A 229 -12.16 -4.57 0.40
C SER A 229 -12.12 -4.55 -1.13
N ALA A 230 -11.46 -3.54 -1.75
CA ALA A 230 -11.26 -3.46 -3.19
C ALA A 230 -10.37 -4.61 -3.70
N VAL A 231 -9.24 -4.86 -3.04
CA VAL A 231 -8.32 -5.96 -3.40
C VAL A 231 -9.02 -7.31 -3.30
N TRP A 232 -9.79 -7.56 -2.24
CA TRP A 232 -10.58 -8.79 -2.13
C TRP A 232 -11.63 -8.91 -3.25
N CYS A 233 -12.32 -7.82 -3.57
CA CYS A 233 -13.28 -7.76 -4.67
C CYS A 233 -12.61 -8.08 -6.02
N ILE A 234 -11.42 -7.52 -6.29
CA ILE A 234 -10.66 -7.78 -7.52
C ILE A 234 -10.14 -9.21 -7.54
N LEU A 235 -9.59 -9.72 -6.43
CA LEU A 235 -9.13 -11.10 -6.32
C LEU A 235 -10.23 -12.10 -6.67
N THR A 236 -11.47 -11.87 -6.18
CA THR A 236 -12.56 -12.87 -6.30
C THR A 236 -13.41 -12.68 -7.55
N ARG A 237 -13.55 -11.47 -8.07
CA ARG A 237 -14.47 -11.14 -9.20
C ARG A 237 -13.78 -10.48 -10.39
N GLY A 238 -12.54 -10.00 -10.23
CA GLY A 238 -11.79 -9.35 -11.30
C GLY A 238 -11.55 -10.28 -12.48
N ARG A 239 -11.63 -9.72 -13.69
CA ARG A 239 -11.33 -10.46 -14.92
C ARG A 239 -9.81 -10.72 -15.00
N ILE A 240 -9.46 -11.96 -15.27
CA ILE A 240 -8.07 -12.37 -15.43
C ILE A 240 -7.40 -11.58 -16.57
N GLY A 241 -6.18 -11.13 -16.33
CA GLY A 241 -5.39 -10.29 -17.24
C GLY A 241 -5.64 -8.78 -17.12
N GLU A 242 -6.66 -8.37 -16.33
CA GLU A 242 -7.05 -6.97 -16.21
C GLU A 242 -6.35 -6.24 -15.06
N THR A 243 -6.21 -4.93 -15.26
CA THR A 243 -5.81 -3.98 -14.22
C THR A 243 -7.04 -3.20 -13.76
N TYR A 244 -7.11 -2.89 -12.46
CA TYR A 244 -8.12 -2.05 -11.84
C TYR A 244 -7.46 -0.96 -11.01
N LEU A 245 -7.91 0.27 -11.15
CA LEU A 245 -7.45 1.37 -10.30
C LEU A 245 -8.31 1.46 -9.05
N ILE A 246 -7.66 1.65 -7.89
CA ILE A 246 -8.31 1.74 -6.59
C ILE A 246 -8.12 3.15 -6.04
N GLY A 247 -9.19 3.95 -6.00
CA GLY A 247 -9.24 5.30 -5.46
C GLY A 247 -10.60 5.60 -4.84
N ALA A 248 -10.65 6.60 -3.96
CA ALA A 248 -11.86 7.00 -3.23
C ALA A 248 -12.33 8.43 -3.56
N ASP A 249 -11.84 9.03 -4.65
CA ASP A 249 -12.08 10.44 -5.00
C ASP A 249 -11.63 11.42 -3.89
N GLY A 250 -10.60 11.03 -3.13
CA GLY A 250 -10.10 11.71 -1.94
C GLY A 250 -8.97 12.71 -2.21
N GLU A 251 -9.01 13.45 -3.32
CA GLU A 251 -7.96 14.42 -3.68
C GLU A 251 -7.88 15.56 -2.67
N LEU A 252 -6.78 15.61 -1.91
CA LEU A 252 -6.47 16.68 -0.95
C LEU A 252 -4.98 17.03 -1.05
N ASP A 253 -4.66 18.32 -0.93
CA ASP A 253 -3.29 18.77 -0.79
C ASP A 253 -2.76 18.56 0.64
N ASN A 254 -1.44 18.46 0.76
CA ASN A 254 -0.78 18.16 2.03
C ASN A 254 -1.08 19.21 3.11
N ILE A 255 -1.26 20.49 2.75
CA ILE A 255 -1.58 21.54 3.73
C ILE A 255 -2.99 21.38 4.28
N THR A 256 -3.95 20.97 3.45
CA THR A 256 -5.33 20.69 3.90
C THR A 256 -5.34 19.48 4.83
N VAL A 257 -4.65 18.39 4.48
CA VAL A 257 -4.52 17.23 5.35
C VAL A 257 -3.89 17.60 6.69
N LEU A 258 -2.81 18.41 6.70
CA LEU A 258 -2.17 18.85 7.93
C LEU A 258 -3.10 19.72 8.79
N ARG A 259 -3.88 20.62 8.20
CA ARG A 259 -4.86 21.42 8.90
C ARG A 259 -5.98 20.59 9.54
N GLU A 260 -6.47 19.56 8.86
CA GLU A 260 -7.43 18.63 9.47
C GLU A 260 -6.81 17.86 10.66
N ILE A 261 -5.53 17.47 10.58
CA ILE A 261 -4.82 16.88 11.71
C ILE A 261 -4.73 17.90 12.87
N LEU A 262 -4.28 19.13 12.62
CA LEU A 262 -4.17 20.16 13.64
C LEU A 262 -5.52 20.44 14.32
N LYS A 263 -6.58 20.57 13.54
CA LYS A 263 -7.95 20.73 14.01
C LYS A 263 -8.40 19.61 14.94
N ALA A 264 -8.08 18.35 14.62
CA ALA A 264 -8.38 17.19 15.46
C ALA A 264 -7.63 17.19 16.80
N PHE A 265 -6.52 17.93 16.90
CA PHE A 265 -5.77 18.18 18.14
C PHE A 265 -6.13 19.51 18.82
N GLY A 266 -7.08 20.27 18.29
CA GLY A 266 -7.47 21.58 18.83
C GLY A 266 -6.37 22.64 18.71
N ARG A 267 -5.49 22.51 17.70
CA ARG A 267 -4.37 23.43 17.43
C ARG A 267 -4.75 24.44 16.33
N PRO A 268 -4.12 25.65 16.33
CA PRO A 268 -4.27 26.60 15.22
C PRO A 268 -3.87 26.00 13.87
N GLU A 269 -4.53 26.40 12.77
CA GLU A 269 -4.30 25.90 11.41
C GLU A 269 -2.89 26.18 10.86
N ASP A 270 -2.16 27.13 11.45
CA ASP A 270 -0.80 27.54 11.09
C ASP A 270 0.27 27.07 12.09
N ASP A 271 -0.09 26.17 13.02
CA ASP A 271 0.82 25.68 14.04
C ASP A 271 1.72 24.55 13.53
N PHE A 272 2.50 24.86 12.52
CA PHE A 272 3.51 23.96 11.91
C PHE A 272 4.70 24.75 11.37
N ASP A 273 5.79 24.02 11.06
CA ASP A 273 7.00 24.61 10.50
C ASP A 273 7.14 24.23 9.01
N TRP A 274 7.48 25.22 8.18
CA TRP A 274 7.86 24.99 6.80
C TRP A 274 9.27 24.41 6.71
N VAL A 275 9.43 23.35 5.92
CA VAL A 275 10.74 22.77 5.65
C VAL A 275 11.02 22.71 4.14
N ARG A 276 12.31 22.59 3.79
CA ARG A 276 12.72 22.52 2.38
C ARG A 276 12.06 21.33 1.69
N ASP A 277 11.61 21.56 0.46
CA ASP A 277 11.05 20.50 -0.37
C ASP A 277 12.12 19.48 -0.81
N ARG A 278 11.68 18.25 -1.06
CA ARG A 278 12.56 17.17 -1.54
C ARG A 278 12.70 17.22 -3.07
N PRO A 279 13.86 16.82 -3.64
CA PRO A 279 14.02 16.69 -5.08
C PRO A 279 13.03 15.67 -5.68
N GLY A 280 12.48 15.99 -6.87
CA GLY A 280 11.58 15.09 -7.59
C GLY A 280 10.26 14.82 -6.87
N HIS A 281 9.76 15.77 -6.09
CA HIS A 281 8.49 15.64 -5.39
C HIS A 281 7.33 15.84 -6.36
N ASP A 282 6.67 14.75 -6.75
CA ASP A 282 5.53 14.75 -7.66
C ASP A 282 4.40 15.67 -7.13
N ARG A 283 3.79 16.43 -8.03
CA ARG A 283 2.85 17.49 -7.67
C ARG A 283 1.44 16.97 -7.42
N ARG A 284 0.92 16.07 -8.27
CA ARG A 284 -0.45 15.60 -8.14
C ARG A 284 -0.60 14.14 -8.61
N TYR A 285 -1.31 13.36 -7.81
CA TYR A 285 -1.86 12.07 -8.18
C TYR A 285 -3.38 12.11 -8.05
N ALA A 286 -4.07 11.56 -9.04
CA ALA A 286 -5.52 11.43 -9.06
C ALA A 286 -5.92 10.18 -9.86
N ILE A 287 -6.78 9.37 -9.30
CA ILE A 287 -7.21 8.10 -9.87
C ILE A 287 -8.68 8.16 -10.32
N ASP A 288 -8.97 7.56 -11.46
CA ASP A 288 -10.34 7.24 -11.88
C ASP A 288 -10.63 5.76 -11.61
N ALA A 289 -11.38 5.46 -10.55
CA ALA A 289 -11.78 4.12 -10.16
C ALA A 289 -13.10 3.65 -10.83
N THR A 290 -13.56 4.33 -11.87
CA THR A 290 -14.85 4.04 -12.54
C THR A 290 -14.93 2.61 -13.06
N LYS A 291 -13.84 2.04 -13.59
CA LYS A 291 -13.82 0.65 -14.08
C LYS A 291 -14.12 -0.34 -12.95
N LEU A 292 -13.44 -0.19 -11.80
CA LEU A 292 -13.65 -1.03 -10.63
C LEU A 292 -15.11 -0.99 -10.15
N ARG A 293 -15.67 0.22 -10.03
CA ARG A 293 -17.06 0.44 -9.64
C ARG A 293 -18.04 -0.18 -10.63
N ARG A 294 -17.88 0.12 -11.92
CA ARG A 294 -18.79 -0.33 -12.97
C ARG A 294 -18.77 -1.84 -13.18
N GLU A 295 -17.58 -2.46 -13.18
CA GLU A 295 -17.44 -3.87 -13.53
C GLU A 295 -17.65 -4.81 -12.34
N LEU A 296 -17.21 -4.40 -11.15
CA LEU A 296 -17.22 -5.25 -9.96
C LEU A 296 -18.21 -4.80 -8.89
N GLY A 297 -18.83 -3.62 -9.05
CA GLY A 297 -19.82 -3.08 -8.09
C GLY A 297 -19.21 -2.70 -6.74
N TRP A 298 -17.88 -2.44 -6.71
CA TRP A 298 -17.23 -2.01 -5.50
C TRP A 298 -17.41 -0.50 -5.26
N GLU A 299 -17.64 -0.10 -4.02
CA GLU A 299 -17.70 1.30 -3.60
C GLU A 299 -16.94 1.49 -2.27
N PRO A 300 -16.21 2.61 -2.10
CA PRO A 300 -15.55 2.92 -0.84
C PRO A 300 -16.60 3.23 0.24
N ARG A 301 -16.30 2.88 1.49
CA ARG A 301 -17.14 3.17 2.67
C ARG A 301 -16.66 4.41 3.41
N HIS A 302 -15.35 4.67 3.44
CA HIS A 302 -14.73 5.83 4.10
C HIS A 302 -14.64 7.01 3.12
N THR A 303 -15.78 7.57 2.74
CA THR A 303 -15.85 8.71 1.81
C THR A 303 -15.69 10.07 2.50
N ASP A 304 -15.84 10.12 3.83
CA ASP A 304 -15.53 11.28 4.67
C ASP A 304 -14.11 11.17 5.21
N PHE A 305 -13.18 11.91 4.59
CA PHE A 305 -11.77 11.90 4.99
C PHE A 305 -11.58 12.34 6.46
N ALA A 306 -12.34 13.34 6.94
CA ALA A 306 -12.18 13.82 8.30
C ALA A 306 -12.61 12.76 9.33
N ALA A 307 -13.65 11.98 9.04
CA ALA A 307 -14.08 10.87 9.88
C ALA A 307 -13.03 9.75 9.92
N GLY A 308 -12.54 9.30 8.76
CA GLY A 308 -11.49 8.27 8.68
C GLY A 308 -10.17 8.71 9.30
N LEU A 309 -9.81 10.00 9.14
CA LEU A 309 -8.65 10.58 9.80
C LEU A 309 -8.79 10.59 11.33
N ALA A 310 -9.97 10.93 11.85
CA ALA A 310 -10.25 10.90 13.30
C ALA A 310 -10.12 9.48 13.88
N GLU A 311 -10.57 8.45 13.15
CA GLU A 311 -10.37 7.04 13.52
C GLU A 311 -8.89 6.68 13.55
N THR A 312 -8.15 7.08 12.52
CA THR A 312 -6.69 6.89 12.43
C THR A 312 -5.96 7.55 13.59
N ILE A 313 -6.27 8.82 13.91
CA ILE A 313 -5.67 9.56 15.04
C ILE A 313 -5.96 8.86 16.37
N ARG A 314 -7.20 8.38 16.57
CA ARG A 314 -7.57 7.62 17.77
C ARG A 314 -6.74 6.37 17.89
N TRP A 315 -6.57 5.63 16.79
CA TRP A 315 -5.74 4.43 16.79
C TRP A 315 -4.30 4.70 17.24
N TYR A 316 -3.65 5.78 16.72
CA TYR A 316 -2.28 6.16 17.16
C TYR A 316 -2.22 6.55 18.64
N ARG A 317 -3.23 7.22 19.17
CA ARG A 317 -3.31 7.53 20.62
C ARG A 317 -3.43 6.28 21.49
N ASP A 318 -4.21 5.30 21.03
CA ASP A 318 -4.48 4.08 21.79
C ASP A 318 -3.36 3.05 21.66
N ASN A 319 -2.47 3.18 20.68
CA ASN A 319 -1.41 2.23 20.35
C ASN A 319 0.01 2.84 20.44
N GLU A 320 0.26 3.67 21.43
CA GLU A 320 1.55 4.36 21.58
C GLU A 320 2.73 3.39 21.68
N ALA A 321 2.59 2.30 22.44
CA ALA A 321 3.64 1.28 22.60
C ALA A 321 4.05 0.63 21.27
N TRP A 322 3.13 0.56 20.28
CA TRP A 322 3.41 0.01 18.96
C TRP A 322 4.31 0.91 18.12
N TRP A 323 4.04 2.23 18.09
CA TRP A 323 4.77 3.13 17.20
C TRP A 323 5.97 3.83 17.85
N ARG A 324 6.05 3.92 19.17
CA ARG A 324 7.09 4.66 19.89
C ARG A 324 8.53 4.24 19.50
N PRO A 325 8.88 2.93 19.48
CA PRO A 325 10.24 2.52 19.10
C PRO A 325 10.61 2.92 17.66
N ALA A 326 9.67 2.80 16.71
CA ALA A 326 9.89 3.19 15.32
C ALA A 326 10.00 4.72 15.17
N LYS A 327 9.26 5.49 15.99
CA LYS A 327 9.34 6.96 16.02
C LYS A 327 10.70 7.44 16.45
N GLU A 328 11.25 6.91 17.55
CA GLU A 328 12.57 7.27 18.05
C GLU A 328 13.67 7.02 17.02
N ALA A 329 13.65 5.85 16.37
CA ALA A 329 14.61 5.50 15.32
C ALA A 329 14.47 6.42 14.08
N THR A 330 13.23 6.75 13.70
CA THR A 330 12.94 7.62 12.55
C THR A 330 13.41 9.05 12.79
N GLU A 331 13.11 9.66 13.94
CA GLU A 331 13.52 11.03 14.25
C GLU A 331 15.05 11.13 14.43
N ALA A 332 15.71 10.12 14.99
CA ALA A 332 17.18 10.08 15.05
C ALA A 332 17.82 10.11 13.64
N ARG A 333 17.23 9.39 12.67
CA ARG A 333 17.67 9.39 11.27
C ARG A 333 17.47 10.77 10.62
N TYR A 334 16.30 11.38 10.79
CA TYR A 334 16.00 12.72 10.23
C TYR A 334 16.90 13.80 10.84
N ALA A 335 17.16 13.74 12.15
CA ALA A 335 18.10 14.66 12.81
C ALA A 335 19.53 14.55 12.24
N ALA A 336 19.99 13.31 11.94
CA ALA A 336 21.30 13.09 11.31
C ALA A 336 21.35 13.65 9.87
N GLN A 337 20.22 13.80 9.19
CA GLN A 337 20.09 14.40 7.85
C GLN A 337 19.82 15.92 7.87
N GLY A 338 19.75 16.52 9.07
CA GLY A 338 19.49 17.96 9.22
C GLY A 338 18.03 18.38 8.95
N GLN A 339 17.08 17.45 9.16
CA GLN A 339 15.65 17.66 8.91
C GLN A 339 14.84 17.73 10.21
#